data_c5b43ab6a634b14ecb7297d58c7773f5
#
_entry.id   c5b43ab6a634b14ecb7297d58c7773f5
#
_cell.length_a   1.000
_cell.length_b   1.000
_cell.length_c   1.000
_cell.angle_alpha   90.00
_cell.angle_beta   90.00
_cell.angle_gamma   90.00
#
_symmetry.space_group_name_H-M   'P 1'
#
loop_
_entity.id
_entity.type
_entity.pdbx_description
1 polymer ?
#
loop_
_entity_poly.entity_id
_entity_poly.type
_entity_poly.pdbx_seq_one_letter_code
_entity_poly.pdbx_strand_id
1 'polypeptide(L)' 'MWKNITEVPVEQPCFVYGVQGDSRLRLFALGFFRGSRVLPLYECAGGGTRVYRVKDTLIALRNGDAACISVEEAVQDE' A
#
# COMPACT_ATOMS: atom_id res chain seq x y z
N MET A 1 -3.34 9.39 -11.70
CA MET A 1 -2.23 9.25 -10.72
C MET A 1 -2.78 9.19 -9.32
N TRP A 2 -2.27 8.30 -8.52
CA TRP A 2 -2.80 8.06 -7.19
C TRP A 2 -2.04 8.85 -6.15
N LYS A 3 -2.76 9.38 -5.15
CA LYS A 3 -2.13 10.08 -4.05
C LYS A 3 -1.63 9.14 -2.98
N ASN A 4 -2.44 8.11 -2.72
CA ASN A 4 -2.04 7.15 -1.71
C ASN A 4 -2.54 5.77 -2.10
N ILE A 5 -2.12 4.78 -1.33
CA ILE A 5 -2.32 3.40 -1.71
C ILE A 5 -3.79 2.99 -1.72
N THR A 6 -4.67 3.72 -1.02
CA THR A 6 -6.08 3.37 -1.02
C THR A 6 -6.75 3.61 -2.36
N GLU A 7 -6.13 4.43 -3.22
CA GLU A 7 -6.69 4.75 -4.52
C GLU A 7 -6.28 3.75 -5.60
N VAL A 8 -5.32 2.90 -5.29
CA VAL A 8 -4.79 1.95 -6.27
C VAL A 8 -5.79 0.81 -6.44
N PRO A 9 -6.20 0.51 -7.67
CA PRO A 9 -7.11 -0.62 -7.90
C PRO A 9 -6.51 -1.94 -7.44
N VAL A 10 -7.35 -2.88 -7.04
CA VAL A 10 -6.85 -4.19 -6.67
C VAL A 10 -6.13 -4.81 -7.86
N GLU A 11 -5.10 -5.57 -7.56
CA GLU A 11 -4.27 -6.28 -8.53
C GLU A 11 -3.44 -5.36 -9.42
N GLN A 12 -3.35 -4.08 -9.07
CA GLN A 12 -2.51 -3.13 -9.78
C GLN A 12 -1.26 -2.88 -8.92
N PRO A 13 -0.08 -3.26 -9.37
CA PRO A 13 1.13 -3.04 -8.55
C PRO A 13 1.49 -1.56 -8.49
N CYS A 14 2.10 -1.17 -7.39
CA CYS A 14 2.58 0.18 -7.21
C CYS A 14 3.81 0.15 -6.34
N PHE A 15 4.53 1.28 -6.29
CA PHE A 15 5.69 1.42 -5.42
C PHE A 15 5.41 2.46 -4.36
N VAL A 16 5.88 2.22 -3.16
CA VAL A 16 5.76 3.21 -2.09
C VAL A 16 6.70 4.37 -2.38
N TYR A 17 6.15 5.58 -2.34
CA TYR A 17 6.94 6.79 -2.49
C TYR A 17 7.35 7.33 -1.13
N GLY A 18 6.46 7.29 -0.17
CA GLY A 18 6.76 7.76 1.16
C GLY A 18 5.64 7.38 2.13
N VAL A 19 5.92 7.49 3.41
CA VAL A 19 4.96 7.19 4.45
C VAL A 19 4.96 8.34 5.44
N GLN A 20 3.78 8.77 5.85
CA GLN A 20 3.64 9.90 6.77
C GLN A 20 2.77 9.52 7.94
N GLY A 21 2.75 10.37 8.96
CA GLY A 21 1.84 10.22 10.07
C GLY A 21 2.38 9.41 11.22
N ASP A 22 1.52 9.19 12.20
CA ASP A 22 1.92 8.57 13.45
C ASP A 22 2.25 7.09 13.29
N SER A 23 1.70 6.45 12.29
CA SER A 23 1.94 5.02 12.06
C SER A 23 3.18 4.74 11.23
N ARG A 24 3.97 5.76 10.92
CA ARG A 24 5.08 5.59 10.00
C ARG A 24 6.05 4.50 10.40
N LEU A 25 6.44 4.47 11.67
CA LEU A 25 7.41 3.46 12.10
C LEU A 25 6.83 2.06 12.05
N ARG A 26 5.56 1.93 12.41
CA ARG A 26 4.92 0.62 12.35
C ARG A 26 4.81 0.14 10.92
N LEU A 27 4.44 1.03 10.02
CA LEU A 27 4.31 0.68 8.60
C LEU A 27 5.67 0.34 8.00
N PHE A 28 6.71 1.07 8.42
CA PHE A 28 8.06 0.75 7.96
C PHE A 28 8.45 -0.67 8.39
N ALA A 29 8.14 -1.01 9.64
CA ALA A 29 8.48 -2.34 10.14
C ALA A 29 7.73 -3.44 9.39
N LEU A 30 6.54 -3.11 8.86
CA LEU A 30 5.75 -4.07 8.10
C LEU A 30 6.22 -4.19 6.65
N GLY A 31 7.12 -3.32 6.21
CA GLY A 31 7.66 -3.41 4.86
C GLY A 31 7.26 -2.26 3.94
N PHE A 32 6.52 -1.28 4.46
CA PHE A 32 6.09 -0.14 3.65
C PHE A 32 7.10 0.98 3.78
N PHE A 33 8.04 1.02 2.88
CA PHE A 33 9.03 2.09 2.84
C PHE A 33 9.34 2.41 1.40
N ARG A 34 9.97 3.55 1.19
CA ARG A 34 10.21 4.04 -0.16
C ARG A 34 10.87 2.97 -1.02
N GLY A 35 10.29 2.73 -2.17
CA GLY A 35 10.79 1.74 -3.10
C GLY A 35 10.16 0.37 -2.95
N SER A 36 9.39 0.14 -1.90
CA SER A 36 8.73 -1.16 -1.74
C SER A 36 7.66 -1.35 -2.79
N ARG A 37 7.64 -2.52 -3.39
CA ARG A 37 6.61 -2.87 -4.35
C ARG A 37 5.43 -3.47 -3.60
N VAL A 38 4.25 -2.95 -3.85
CA VAL A 38 3.05 -3.36 -3.13
C VAL A 38 1.96 -3.71 -4.12
N LEU A 39 1.22 -4.76 -3.83
CA LEU A 39 0.13 -5.19 -4.67
C LEU A 39 -1.13 -5.26 -3.82
N PRO A 40 -2.11 -4.36 -4.06
CA PRO A 40 -3.40 -4.50 -3.38
C PRO A 40 -4.10 -5.75 -3.89
N LEU A 41 -4.62 -6.57 -3.00
CA LEU A 41 -5.20 -7.84 -3.39
C LEU A 41 -6.71 -7.84 -3.34
N TYR A 42 -7.30 -7.40 -2.22
CA TYR A 42 -8.75 -7.39 -2.10
C TYR A 42 -9.15 -6.56 -0.90
N GLU A 43 -10.45 -6.24 -0.86
CA GLU A 43 -11.01 -5.54 0.28
C GLU A 43 -11.70 -6.55 1.18
N CYS A 44 -11.56 -6.32 2.48
CA CYS A 44 -12.19 -7.19 3.45
C CYS A 44 -13.69 -6.91 3.49
N ALA A 45 -14.45 -7.91 3.94
CA ALA A 45 -15.89 -7.77 4.07
C ALA A 45 -16.20 -6.59 4.98
N GLY A 46 -17.21 -5.81 4.62
CA GLY A 46 -17.62 -4.65 5.39
C GLY A 46 -16.91 -3.37 4.97
N GLY A 47 -15.86 -3.47 4.17
CA GLY A 47 -15.13 -2.29 3.71
C GLY A 47 -14.17 -1.77 4.77
N GLY A 48 -13.43 -0.73 4.43
CA GLY A 48 -12.58 -0.06 5.39
C GLY A 48 -11.22 -0.68 5.63
N THR A 49 -11.00 -1.90 5.17
CA THR A 49 -9.73 -2.61 5.33
C THR A 49 -9.42 -3.33 4.04
N ARG A 50 -8.17 -3.25 3.60
CA ARG A 50 -7.72 -3.95 2.40
C ARG A 50 -6.50 -4.77 2.73
N VAL A 51 -6.30 -5.85 1.96
CA VAL A 51 -5.14 -6.70 2.12
C VAL A 51 -4.17 -6.39 0.99
N TYR A 52 -2.92 -6.19 1.37
CA TYR A 52 -1.83 -5.89 0.43
C TYR A 52 -0.76 -6.96 0.52
N ARG A 53 -0.15 -7.25 -0.61
CA ARG A 53 1.04 -8.11 -0.60
C ARG A 53 2.27 -7.22 -0.68
N VAL A 54 3.14 -7.37 0.31
CA VAL A 54 4.40 -6.66 0.38
C VAL A 54 5.48 -7.71 0.54
N LYS A 55 6.37 -7.82 -0.45
CA LYS A 55 7.31 -8.92 -0.52
C LYS A 55 6.49 -10.20 -0.56
N ASP A 56 6.70 -11.14 0.28
CA ASP A 56 5.92 -12.37 0.25
C ASP A 56 4.96 -12.45 1.43
N THR A 57 4.59 -11.31 1.96
CA THR A 57 3.76 -11.23 3.15
C THR A 57 2.44 -10.54 2.84
N LEU A 58 1.35 -11.07 3.40
CA LEU A 58 0.04 -10.44 3.27
C LEU A 58 -0.21 -9.60 4.51
N ILE A 59 -0.58 -8.34 4.28
CA ILE A 59 -0.77 -7.39 5.37
C ILE A 59 -2.10 -6.70 5.18
N ALA A 60 -2.94 -6.74 6.23
CA ALA A 60 -4.22 -6.04 6.20
C ALA A 60 -4.04 -4.67 6.85
N LEU A 61 -4.45 -3.63 6.16
CA LEU A 61 -4.38 -2.27 6.68
C LEU A 61 -5.74 -1.64 6.61
N ARG A 62 -6.10 -0.92 7.67
CA ARG A 62 -7.28 -0.06 7.64
C ARG A 62 -7.01 1.09 6.70
N ASN A 63 -8.07 1.58 6.06
CA ASN A 63 -7.90 2.65 5.09
C ASN A 63 -7.29 3.90 5.69
N GLY A 64 -7.57 4.18 6.97
CA GLY A 64 -6.95 5.33 7.61
C GLY A 64 -5.43 5.23 7.68
N ASP A 65 -4.91 4.04 7.97
CA ASP A 65 -3.47 3.84 7.98
C ASP A 65 -2.92 3.82 6.58
N ALA A 66 -3.62 3.16 5.67
CA ALA A 66 -3.15 3.07 4.29
C ALA A 66 -3.09 4.43 3.61
N ALA A 67 -3.97 5.34 4.01
CA ALA A 67 -3.97 6.68 3.41
C ALA A 67 -2.69 7.44 3.71
N CYS A 68 -1.90 6.98 4.67
CA CYS A 68 -0.62 7.62 5.00
C CYS A 68 0.51 7.18 4.06
N ILE A 69 0.24 6.23 3.17
CA ILE A 69 1.26 5.68 2.29
C ILE A 69 1.09 6.28 0.90
N SER A 70 2.03 7.14 0.53
CA SER A 70 2.04 7.73 -0.82
C SER A 70 2.67 6.76 -1.79
N VAL A 71 2.13 6.70 -2.98
CA VAL A 71 2.58 5.72 -3.96
C VAL A 71 2.78 6.34 -5.33
N GLU A 72 3.52 5.62 -6.16
CA GLU A 72 3.61 5.93 -7.58
C GLU A 72 3.38 4.65 -8.36
N GLU A 73 2.98 4.80 -9.59
CA GLU A 73 2.66 3.65 -10.42
C GLU A 73 3.90 2.84 -10.72
N ALA A 74 3.72 1.53 -10.71
CA ALA A 74 4.77 0.64 -11.16
C ALA A 74 4.76 0.67 -12.68
N VAL A 75 5.84 1.19 -13.26
CA VAL A 75 5.96 1.27 -14.71
C VAL A 75 6.39 -0.08 -15.22
N GLN A 76 5.66 -0.56 -16.21
CA GLN A 76 6.02 -1.81 -16.86
C GLN A 76 7.02 -1.51 -17.94
N ASP A 77 8.19 -2.12 -17.86
CA ASP A 77 9.15 -1.99 -18.93
C ASP A 77 8.90 -3.06 -19.97
N GLU A 78 8.98 -2.64 -21.20
CA GLU A 78 8.75 -3.56 -22.31
C GLU A 78 9.90 -4.44 -22.59
#